data_e36ff37145f18e742c445e5fcf95ac19
#
_entry.id   e36ff37145f18e742c445e5fcf95ac19
#
_cell.length_a   1.000
_cell.length_b   1.000
_cell.length_c   1.000
_cell.angle_alpha   90.00
_cell.angle_beta   90.00
_cell.angle_gamma   90.00
#
_symmetry.space_group_name_H-M   'P 1'
#
loop_
_entity.id
_entity.type
_entity.pdbx_description
1 polymer ?
#
loop_
_entity_poly.entity_id
_entity_poly.type
_entity_poly.pdbx_seq_one_letter_code
_entity_poly.pdbx_strand_id
1 'polypeptide(L)'
;MEQYKVILVDDEVEVIDVMKKKIRWNDLGFDVVGSATNGVKALELVEKLQPDVVLTDIKMPYMDGLELARKLNQDYPNIYIMLCTGFDEFEYAKEAVHLEIKEYMLKPISATELSESLMKLKTTLDREREEKLNVKKLEDYFQEVLPKLQSNFFISLIEGRVREEDYERFLLDYQVDMKGPLFCCIIFHTSENDVPDGMNPLLLSMSVEREVKQRLMENCNCQEFIYMGNTILIMELHSEDEIAQLTDKCDRFCRWAWRIMGAAVTAGIGTVCNSLHDISISYEGAREAVSYRVLYGTKRAINIAEIVPKESKKTVPLEETRMQDLFRAIHVGDQEEIRKEAIKEIEKLHKNADTISQYNLATMEIVSGFFKFCANNSMDFNEISGNVQNLYERVTQLDESSMTNWIINMSMAISEKLRSTRNSTSRRIITDAQNIVKDRYMEPALSLDDVCADLGVSNSYFSSIFKKETGQSFVSYLTDYRMDRAEEMVLNTDEKSYKIAEKVGYQDANYFSYVFKKKFGVSPSKYRASGK
;
A
#
# COMPACT_ATOMS: atom_id res chain seq x y z
N MET A 1 45.48 14.24 -10.07
CA MET A 1 45.75 13.39 -8.92
C MET A 1 46.55 14.19 -7.93
N GLU A 2 46.26 14.10 -6.68
CA GLU A 2 47.04 14.76 -5.61
C GLU A 2 48.42 14.13 -5.53
N GLN A 3 49.49 14.91 -5.53
CA GLN A 3 50.87 14.42 -5.49
C GLN A 3 51.24 14.06 -4.05
N TYR A 4 52.11 13.06 -3.93
CA TYR A 4 52.65 12.64 -2.63
C TYR A 4 53.73 13.64 -2.16
N LYS A 5 53.63 14.11 -0.94
CA LYS A 5 54.54 15.08 -0.35
C LYS A 5 55.83 14.42 0.10
N VAL A 6 56.96 14.97 -0.31
CA VAL A 6 58.30 14.47 0.04
C VAL A 6 59.10 15.50 0.82
N ILE A 7 59.78 15.09 1.87
CA ILE A 7 60.85 15.88 2.52
C ILE A 7 62.18 15.24 2.24
N LEU A 8 63.14 16.07 1.80
CA LEU A 8 64.51 15.66 1.57
C LEU A 8 65.37 16.06 2.77
N VAL A 9 66.19 15.13 3.29
CA VAL A 9 67.03 15.36 4.47
C VAL A 9 68.46 14.91 4.14
N ASP A 10 69.40 15.84 4.14
CA ASP A 10 70.82 15.58 3.89
C ASP A 10 71.64 16.73 4.48
N ASP A 11 72.78 16.51 5.15
CA ASP A 11 73.58 17.58 5.74
C ASP A 11 74.32 18.38 4.66
N GLU A 12 74.52 17.82 3.47
CA GLU A 12 75.06 18.53 2.30
C GLU A 12 73.95 19.20 1.49
N VAL A 13 73.84 20.52 1.59
CA VAL A 13 72.82 21.29 0.86
C VAL A 13 72.92 21.12 -0.64
N GLU A 14 74.13 20.96 -1.18
CA GLU A 14 74.43 20.71 -2.58
C GLU A 14 73.76 19.40 -3.08
N VAL A 15 73.71 18.37 -2.24
CA VAL A 15 73.05 17.09 -2.57
C VAL A 15 71.56 17.25 -2.68
N ILE A 16 70.94 18.00 -1.75
CA ILE A 16 69.52 18.33 -1.78
C ILE A 16 69.20 19.12 -3.08
N ASP A 17 69.99 20.11 -3.41
CA ASP A 17 69.78 20.93 -4.64
C ASP A 17 69.91 20.12 -5.91
N VAL A 18 70.87 19.18 -5.94
CA VAL A 18 71.04 18.25 -7.07
C VAL A 18 69.84 17.35 -7.21
N MET A 19 69.33 16.77 -6.10
CA MET A 19 68.13 15.91 -6.10
C MET A 19 66.90 16.71 -6.59
N LYS A 20 66.71 17.93 -6.09
CA LYS A 20 65.60 18.78 -6.54
C LYS A 20 65.64 19.10 -8.00
N LYS A 21 66.82 19.34 -8.59
CA LYS A 21 67.00 19.77 -9.97
C LYS A 21 67.03 18.60 -10.99
N LYS A 22 67.65 17.48 -10.61
CA LYS A 22 67.87 16.34 -11.54
C LYS A 22 66.67 15.37 -11.64
N ILE A 23 65.85 15.31 -10.59
CA ILE A 23 64.68 14.44 -10.56
C ILE A 23 63.45 15.23 -11.00
N ARG A 24 62.62 14.63 -11.89
CA ARG A 24 61.34 15.21 -12.31
C ARG A 24 60.23 14.77 -11.36
N TRP A 25 60.26 15.31 -10.12
CA TRP A 25 59.36 14.90 -9.03
C TRP A 25 57.89 14.91 -9.45
N ASN A 26 57.44 15.98 -10.09
CA ASN A 26 56.08 16.14 -10.54
C ASN A 26 55.63 15.07 -11.56
N ASP A 27 56.54 14.72 -12.49
CA ASP A 27 56.27 13.66 -13.49
C ASP A 27 56.13 12.28 -12.82
N LEU A 28 56.83 12.07 -11.71
CA LEU A 28 56.76 10.85 -10.90
C LEU A 28 55.58 10.85 -9.91
N GLY A 29 54.83 11.94 -9.80
CA GLY A 29 53.69 12.07 -8.90
C GLY A 29 54.02 12.46 -7.46
N PHE A 30 55.20 13.05 -7.26
CA PHE A 30 55.68 13.55 -5.96
C PHE A 30 55.87 15.07 -5.97
N ASP A 31 55.73 15.70 -4.81
CA ASP A 31 56.00 17.10 -4.59
C ASP A 31 56.97 17.28 -3.42
N VAL A 32 58.10 17.93 -3.65
CA VAL A 32 59.11 18.19 -2.61
C VAL A 32 58.68 19.42 -1.80
N VAL A 33 57.94 19.17 -0.71
CA VAL A 33 57.36 20.25 0.13
C VAL A 33 58.33 20.84 1.12
N GLY A 34 59.47 20.18 1.40
CA GLY A 34 60.46 20.70 2.33
C GLY A 34 61.83 20.01 2.20
N SER A 35 62.83 20.62 2.83
CA SER A 35 64.13 19.99 2.98
C SER A 35 64.80 20.42 4.31
N ALA A 36 65.59 19.53 4.91
CA ALA A 36 66.27 19.75 6.18
C ALA A 36 67.73 19.32 6.09
N THR A 37 68.60 19.90 6.93
CA THR A 37 70.03 19.55 6.98
C THR A 37 70.41 18.67 8.16
N ASN A 38 69.47 18.16 8.94
CA ASN A 38 69.61 17.18 10.03
C ASN A 38 68.26 16.64 10.46
N GLY A 39 68.27 15.52 11.23
CA GLY A 39 67.07 14.86 11.67
C GLY A 39 66.15 15.68 12.59
N VAL A 40 66.73 16.62 13.39
CA VAL A 40 65.91 17.45 14.31
C VAL A 40 65.04 18.39 13.52
N LYS A 41 65.62 19.12 12.54
CA LYS A 41 64.86 20.03 11.63
C LYS A 41 63.88 19.22 10.74
N ALA A 42 64.25 17.98 10.39
CA ALA A 42 63.35 17.14 9.64
C ALA A 42 62.06 16.81 10.42
N LEU A 43 62.17 16.48 11.72
CA LEU A 43 61.00 16.27 12.58
C LEU A 43 60.08 17.48 12.68
N GLU A 44 60.66 18.69 12.84
CA GLU A 44 59.87 19.93 12.85
C GLU A 44 59.10 20.16 11.53
N LEU A 45 59.72 19.80 10.39
CA LEU A 45 59.06 19.89 9.08
C LEU A 45 58.00 18.78 8.89
N VAL A 46 58.24 17.60 9.41
CA VAL A 46 57.27 16.48 9.39
C VAL A 46 56.01 16.84 10.14
N GLU A 47 56.14 17.41 11.37
CA GLU A 47 54.99 17.86 12.15
C GLU A 47 54.19 18.93 11.43
N LYS A 48 54.87 19.88 10.76
CA LYS A 48 54.22 21.02 10.10
C LYS A 48 53.64 20.68 8.74
N LEU A 49 54.29 19.86 7.92
CA LEU A 49 53.96 19.63 6.51
C LEU A 49 53.25 18.31 6.27
N GLN A 50 53.29 17.38 7.25
CA GLN A 50 52.68 16.04 7.15
C GLN A 50 53.03 15.38 5.80
N PRO A 51 54.32 15.04 5.54
CA PRO A 51 54.73 14.40 4.29
C PRO A 51 54.30 12.93 4.22
N ASP A 52 54.18 12.40 3.01
CA ASP A 52 53.95 10.98 2.75
C ASP A 52 55.28 10.19 2.76
N VAL A 53 56.38 10.89 2.37
CA VAL A 53 57.69 10.26 2.19
C VAL A 53 58.80 11.14 2.79
N VAL A 54 59.73 10.52 3.51
CA VAL A 54 60.96 11.19 3.97
C VAL A 54 62.16 10.45 3.32
N LEU A 55 62.91 11.14 2.50
CA LEU A 55 64.19 10.67 1.94
C LEU A 55 65.32 11.28 2.75
N THR A 56 66.07 10.49 3.46
CA THR A 56 67.10 10.99 4.39
C THR A 56 68.45 10.30 4.20
N ASP A 57 69.53 11.08 4.36
CA ASP A 57 70.88 10.53 4.57
C ASP A 57 70.96 9.86 5.96
N ILE A 58 71.91 8.92 6.11
CA ILE A 58 72.16 8.27 7.37
C ILE A 58 73.08 9.14 8.24
N LYS A 59 74.18 9.59 7.71
CA LYS A 59 75.21 10.33 8.49
C LYS A 59 74.90 11.83 8.46
N MET A 60 74.29 12.31 9.53
CA MET A 60 73.97 13.74 9.70
C MET A 60 74.33 14.19 11.13
N PRO A 61 74.66 15.49 11.31
CA PRO A 61 74.91 16.03 12.64
C PRO A 61 73.65 16.12 13.49
N TYR A 62 73.78 16.05 14.83
CA TYR A 62 72.75 16.15 15.84
C TYR A 62 71.77 14.97 15.97
N MET A 63 71.22 14.52 14.88
CA MET A 63 70.35 13.38 14.79
C MET A 63 70.59 12.73 13.45
N ASP A 64 71.04 11.48 13.44
CA ASP A 64 71.27 10.73 12.23
C ASP A 64 69.99 10.19 11.62
N GLY A 65 70.07 9.65 10.35
CA GLY A 65 68.91 9.19 9.62
C GLY A 65 68.27 7.95 10.22
N LEU A 66 68.98 7.09 10.94
CA LEU A 66 68.42 5.91 11.63
C LEU A 66 67.68 6.32 12.87
N GLU A 67 68.20 7.28 13.64
CA GLU A 67 67.52 7.84 14.80
C GLU A 67 66.25 8.59 14.37
N LEU A 68 66.30 9.37 13.25
CA LEU A 68 65.14 9.99 12.63
C LEU A 68 64.10 8.95 12.24
N ALA A 69 64.52 7.89 11.55
CA ALA A 69 63.62 6.80 11.12
C ALA A 69 62.93 6.10 12.28
N ARG A 70 63.68 5.86 13.39
CA ARG A 70 63.13 5.25 14.60
C ARG A 70 62.02 6.12 15.22
N LYS A 71 62.20 7.43 15.27
CA LYS A 71 61.20 8.35 15.78
C LYS A 71 60.03 8.50 14.86
N LEU A 72 60.24 8.52 13.55
CA LEU A 72 59.16 8.58 12.55
C LEU A 72 58.30 7.33 12.62
N ASN A 73 58.88 6.15 12.71
CA ASN A 73 58.11 4.92 12.83
C ASN A 73 57.28 4.85 14.11
N GLN A 74 57.75 5.46 15.21
CA GLN A 74 57.04 5.50 16.48
C GLN A 74 55.89 6.50 16.47
N ASP A 75 56.15 7.74 16.00
CA ASP A 75 55.23 8.86 16.11
C ASP A 75 54.35 9.08 14.85
N TYR A 76 54.84 8.63 13.67
CA TYR A 76 54.23 8.83 12.36
C TYR A 76 54.30 7.57 11.48
N PRO A 77 53.65 6.46 11.85
CA PRO A 77 53.83 5.14 11.21
C PRO A 77 53.34 5.10 9.72
N ASN A 78 52.64 6.11 9.27
CA ASN A 78 52.16 6.20 7.88
C ASN A 78 53.16 6.87 6.93
N ILE A 79 54.31 7.38 7.42
CA ILE A 79 55.32 8.02 6.57
C ILE A 79 56.29 6.96 6.02
N TYR A 80 56.49 6.95 4.72
CA TYR A 80 57.46 6.11 4.09
C TYR A 80 58.86 6.68 4.25
N ILE A 81 59.80 5.86 4.70
CA ILE A 81 61.18 6.28 4.91
C ILE A 81 62.06 5.62 3.87
N MET A 82 62.84 6.45 3.15
CA MET A 82 63.89 6.02 2.21
C MET A 82 65.24 6.49 2.75
N LEU A 83 66.16 5.53 2.96
CA LEU A 83 67.50 5.87 3.45
C LEU A 83 68.50 5.91 2.27
N CYS A 84 69.36 6.92 2.33
CA CYS A 84 70.50 7.07 1.42
C CYS A 84 71.79 7.01 2.25
N THR A 85 72.83 6.27 1.78
CA THR A 85 74.07 6.10 2.52
C THR A 85 75.28 6.14 1.60
N GLY A 86 76.39 6.67 2.09
CA GLY A 86 77.63 6.88 1.35
C GLY A 86 78.57 5.70 1.28
N PHE A 87 78.39 4.60 2.03
CA PHE A 87 79.32 3.46 2.03
C PHE A 87 78.69 2.17 2.60
N ASP A 88 79.27 1.03 2.21
CA ASP A 88 78.97 -0.35 2.52
C ASP A 88 79.20 -0.68 4.02
N GLU A 89 78.50 -0.01 4.95
CA GLU A 89 78.48 -0.38 6.32
C GLU A 89 77.30 -1.36 6.54
N PHE A 90 77.60 -2.63 6.49
CA PHE A 90 76.67 -3.75 6.70
C PHE A 90 75.81 -3.62 7.97
N GLU A 91 76.34 -2.95 8.99
CA GLU A 91 75.62 -2.69 10.24
C GLU A 91 74.41 -1.76 10.03
N TYR A 92 74.52 -0.71 9.20
CA TYR A 92 73.36 0.22 8.91
C TYR A 92 72.29 -0.47 8.06
N ALA A 93 72.65 -1.33 7.12
CA ALA A 93 71.70 -2.10 6.35
C ALA A 93 70.90 -3.09 7.27
N LYS A 94 71.61 -3.70 8.26
CA LYS A 94 70.98 -4.59 9.21
C LYS A 94 69.99 -3.84 10.14
N GLU A 95 70.35 -2.65 10.60
CA GLU A 95 69.50 -1.80 11.43
C GLU A 95 68.31 -1.24 10.64
N ALA A 96 68.50 -0.87 9.37
CA ALA A 96 67.41 -0.46 8.48
C ALA A 96 66.34 -1.57 8.31
N VAL A 97 66.77 -2.82 8.20
CA VAL A 97 65.86 -3.98 8.13
C VAL A 97 65.08 -4.15 9.44
N HIS A 98 65.76 -3.98 10.61
CA HIS A 98 65.07 -4.01 11.92
C HIS A 98 64.07 -2.90 12.13
N LEU A 99 64.26 -1.75 11.48
CA LEU A 99 63.36 -0.60 11.51
C LEU A 99 62.26 -0.68 10.42
N GLU A 100 62.15 -1.80 9.71
CA GLU A 100 61.16 -1.99 8.61
C GLU A 100 61.23 -0.91 7.52
N ILE A 101 62.43 -0.34 7.30
CA ILE A 101 62.61 0.69 6.26
C ILE A 101 62.39 0.08 4.87
N LYS A 102 61.53 0.68 4.09
CA LYS A 102 61.03 0.13 2.83
C LYS A 102 62.05 0.19 1.70
N GLU A 103 62.91 1.22 1.66
CA GLU A 103 63.91 1.41 0.59
C GLU A 103 65.25 1.93 1.17
N TYR A 104 66.33 1.34 0.72
CA TYR A 104 67.71 1.65 1.08
C TYR A 104 68.56 1.82 -0.17
N MET A 105 69.24 2.94 -0.35
CA MET A 105 70.01 3.28 -1.52
C MET A 105 71.44 3.64 -1.18
N LEU A 106 72.40 3.23 -2.03
CA LEU A 106 73.82 3.51 -1.90
C LEU A 106 74.20 4.75 -2.71
N LYS A 107 74.92 5.69 -2.11
CA LYS A 107 75.51 6.86 -2.82
C LYS A 107 76.79 6.39 -3.55
N PRO A 108 77.09 6.86 -4.78
CA PRO A 108 76.41 7.98 -5.46
C PRO A 108 75.08 7.53 -6.12
N ILE A 109 73.99 8.16 -5.74
CA ILE A 109 72.66 7.84 -6.27
C ILE A 109 72.53 8.40 -7.70
N SER A 110 72.26 7.53 -8.65
CA SER A 110 71.91 7.98 -10.00
C SER A 110 70.47 8.50 -10.05
N ALA A 111 70.23 9.50 -10.92
CA ALA A 111 68.86 9.98 -11.11
C ALA A 111 67.89 8.90 -11.62
N THR A 112 68.40 7.94 -12.34
CA THR A 112 67.65 6.78 -12.82
C THR A 112 67.23 5.84 -11.70
N GLU A 113 68.15 5.44 -10.84
CA GLU A 113 67.87 4.57 -9.69
C GLU A 113 66.87 5.18 -8.71
N LEU A 114 67.07 6.49 -8.37
CA LEU A 114 66.09 7.16 -7.49
C LEU A 114 64.71 7.26 -8.14
N SER A 115 64.65 7.54 -9.46
CA SER A 115 63.38 7.59 -10.18
C SER A 115 62.68 6.23 -10.22
N GLU A 116 63.41 5.12 -10.40
CA GLU A 116 62.88 3.76 -10.38
C GLU A 116 62.35 3.38 -8.98
N SER A 117 63.08 3.69 -7.91
CA SER A 117 62.66 3.45 -6.54
C SER A 117 61.40 4.29 -6.19
N LEU A 118 61.35 5.56 -6.59
CA LEU A 118 60.17 6.40 -6.41
C LEU A 118 58.96 5.89 -7.19
N MET A 119 59.13 5.33 -8.42
CA MET A 119 58.04 4.70 -9.17
C MET A 119 57.50 3.45 -8.47
N LYS A 120 58.36 2.61 -7.90
CA LYS A 120 57.95 1.45 -7.11
C LYS A 120 57.18 1.88 -5.85
N LEU A 121 57.75 2.87 -5.16
CA LEU A 121 57.10 3.43 -3.97
C LEU A 121 55.72 4.01 -4.31
N LYS A 122 55.61 4.76 -5.40
CA LYS A 122 54.33 5.29 -5.85
C LYS A 122 53.29 4.20 -6.09
N THR A 123 53.68 3.12 -6.75
CA THR A 123 52.77 1.96 -6.97
C THR A 123 52.25 1.39 -5.65
N THR A 124 53.13 1.33 -4.63
CA THR A 124 52.76 0.83 -3.30
C THR A 124 51.79 1.82 -2.60
N LEU A 125 52.12 3.12 -2.61
CA LEU A 125 51.28 4.17 -2.04
C LEU A 125 49.92 4.26 -2.74
N ASP A 126 49.89 4.18 -4.06
CA ASP A 126 48.63 4.18 -4.84
C ASP A 126 47.74 2.98 -4.46
N ARG A 127 48.33 1.77 -4.34
CA ARG A 127 47.61 0.57 -3.90
C ARG A 127 47.03 0.72 -2.49
N GLU A 128 47.83 1.18 -1.52
CA GLU A 128 47.36 1.37 -0.14
C GLU A 128 46.27 2.42 -0.04
N ARG A 129 46.39 3.48 -0.86
CA ARG A 129 45.36 4.54 -0.95
C ARG A 129 44.06 4.00 -1.54
N GLU A 130 44.14 3.18 -2.58
CA GLU A 130 42.96 2.50 -3.16
C GLU A 130 42.29 1.54 -2.17
N GLU A 131 43.09 0.75 -1.45
CA GLU A 131 42.56 -0.15 -0.41
C GLU A 131 41.85 0.62 0.71
N LYS A 132 42.44 1.69 1.24
CA LYS A 132 41.83 2.56 2.24
C LYS A 132 40.54 3.22 1.72
N LEU A 133 40.53 3.69 0.48
CA LEU A 133 39.35 4.26 -0.19
C LEU A 133 38.24 3.24 -0.38
N ASN A 134 38.59 1.99 -0.71
CA ASN A 134 37.61 0.93 -0.88
C ASN A 134 36.97 0.53 0.46
N VAL A 135 37.76 0.42 1.54
CA VAL A 135 37.22 0.17 2.88
C VAL A 135 36.27 1.28 3.29
N LYS A 136 36.66 2.54 3.12
CA LYS A 136 35.81 3.69 3.45
C LYS A 136 34.51 3.70 2.63
N LYS A 137 34.61 3.40 1.33
CA LYS A 137 33.40 3.27 0.47
C LYS A 137 32.48 2.15 0.94
N LEU A 138 33.03 1.02 1.39
CA LEU A 138 32.26 -0.08 1.95
C LEU A 138 31.59 0.31 3.28
N GLU A 139 32.31 1.03 4.14
CA GLU A 139 31.74 1.57 5.39
C GLU A 139 30.62 2.57 5.11
N ASP A 140 30.84 3.52 4.20
CA ASP A 140 29.83 4.51 3.80
C ASP A 140 28.58 3.80 3.21
N TYR A 141 28.78 2.80 2.34
CA TYR A 141 27.70 2.00 1.80
C TYR A 141 26.95 1.20 2.85
N PHE A 142 27.68 0.59 3.81
CA PHE A 142 27.06 -0.12 4.93
C PHE A 142 26.19 0.82 5.77
N GLN A 143 26.66 2.01 6.09
CA GLN A 143 25.87 3.01 6.82
C GLN A 143 24.61 3.47 6.07
N GLU A 144 24.68 3.58 4.74
CA GLU A 144 23.52 3.90 3.91
C GLU A 144 22.47 2.78 3.91
N VAL A 145 22.90 1.53 3.92
CA VAL A 145 22.01 0.35 3.85
C VAL A 145 21.54 -0.10 5.24
N LEU A 146 22.26 0.23 6.29
CA LEU A 146 22.00 -0.22 7.67
C LEU A 146 20.53 0.01 8.13
N PRO A 147 19.88 1.16 7.88
CA PRO A 147 18.47 1.35 8.28
C PRO A 147 17.53 0.35 7.61
N LYS A 148 17.81 -0.03 6.36
CA LYS A 148 17.01 -1.05 5.65
C LYS A 148 17.22 -2.45 6.23
N LEU A 149 18.45 -2.78 6.59
CA LEU A 149 18.78 -4.05 7.25
C LEU A 149 18.11 -4.13 8.63
N GLN A 150 18.14 -3.06 9.40
CA GLN A 150 17.44 -2.94 10.67
C GLN A 150 15.94 -3.15 10.50
N SER A 151 15.31 -2.46 9.53
CA SER A 151 13.88 -2.63 9.26
C SER A 151 13.53 -4.08 8.90
N ASN A 152 14.31 -4.74 8.05
CA ASN A 152 14.11 -6.15 7.69
C ASN A 152 14.27 -7.09 8.89
N PHE A 153 15.21 -6.81 9.77
CA PHE A 153 15.39 -7.56 11.01
C PHE A 153 14.17 -7.42 11.93
N PHE A 154 13.69 -6.19 12.15
CA PHE A 154 12.49 -5.95 12.97
C PHE A 154 11.23 -6.57 12.35
N ILE A 155 11.08 -6.54 11.02
CA ILE A 155 10.00 -7.27 10.35
C ILE A 155 10.08 -8.76 10.65
N SER A 156 11.29 -9.34 10.59
CA SER A 156 11.48 -10.76 10.90
C SER A 156 11.19 -11.08 12.37
N LEU A 157 11.47 -10.14 13.29
CA LEU A 157 11.16 -10.28 14.72
C LEU A 157 9.64 -10.27 14.96
N ILE A 158 8.91 -9.30 14.42
CA ILE A 158 7.45 -9.22 14.62
C ILE A 158 6.71 -10.42 13.98
N GLU A 159 7.29 -11.04 12.98
CA GLU A 159 6.75 -12.27 12.36
C GLU A 159 7.20 -13.56 13.08
N GLY A 160 8.01 -13.47 14.14
CA GLY A 160 8.50 -14.61 14.90
C GLY A 160 9.45 -15.54 14.11
N ARG A 161 10.14 -14.99 13.08
CA ARG A 161 11.03 -15.77 12.20
C ARG A 161 12.47 -15.82 12.65
N VAL A 162 12.85 -15.01 13.65
CA VAL A 162 14.23 -14.97 14.19
C VAL A 162 14.40 -16.07 15.22
N ARG A 163 15.39 -16.96 15.02
CA ARG A 163 15.71 -17.99 16.00
C ARG A 163 16.49 -17.41 17.17
N GLU A 164 16.33 -17.97 18.35
CA GLU A 164 17.00 -17.53 19.57
C GLU A 164 18.53 -17.57 19.44
N GLU A 165 19.06 -18.59 18.77
CA GLU A 165 20.50 -18.76 18.51
C GLU A 165 21.14 -17.70 17.60
N ASP A 166 20.34 -17.08 16.70
CA ASP A 166 20.79 -16.04 15.76
C ASP A 166 20.53 -14.62 16.26
N TYR A 167 19.70 -14.47 17.30
CA TYR A 167 19.19 -13.19 17.78
C TYR A 167 20.30 -12.23 18.22
N GLU A 168 21.18 -12.69 19.14
CA GLU A 168 22.28 -11.87 19.65
C GLU A 168 23.25 -11.43 18.54
N ARG A 169 23.53 -12.33 17.60
CA ARG A 169 24.37 -12.01 16.45
C ARG A 169 23.75 -10.90 15.58
N PHE A 170 22.45 -10.97 15.30
CA PHE A 170 21.78 -9.96 14.48
C PHE A 170 21.70 -8.60 15.18
N LEU A 171 21.56 -8.56 16.51
CA LEU A 171 21.63 -7.30 17.25
C LEU A 171 22.99 -6.61 17.06
N LEU A 172 24.07 -7.37 17.09
CA LEU A 172 25.42 -6.86 16.88
C LEU A 172 25.65 -6.47 15.41
N ASP A 173 25.35 -7.36 14.47
CA ASP A 173 25.60 -7.16 13.04
C ASP A 173 24.84 -5.94 12.49
N TYR A 174 23.62 -5.71 12.97
CA TYR A 174 22.78 -4.59 12.54
C TYR A 174 22.84 -3.39 13.48
N GLN A 175 23.77 -3.39 14.45
CA GLN A 175 24.00 -2.28 15.38
C GLN A 175 22.70 -1.82 16.08
N VAL A 176 21.86 -2.77 16.51
CA VAL A 176 20.62 -2.49 17.23
C VAL A 176 20.93 -2.28 18.71
N ASP A 177 20.74 -1.07 19.21
CA ASP A 177 20.99 -0.74 20.63
C ASP A 177 19.66 -0.49 21.37
N MET A 178 18.91 -1.58 21.61
CA MET A 178 17.68 -1.60 22.39
C MET A 178 17.86 -2.61 23.55
N LYS A 179 18.09 -2.11 24.76
CA LYS A 179 18.49 -2.90 25.95
C LYS A 179 17.56 -2.70 27.15
N GLY A 180 16.39 -2.11 26.94
CA GLY A 180 15.45 -1.85 28.00
C GLY A 180 14.89 -3.11 28.67
N PRO A 181 14.32 -2.97 29.86
CA PRO A 181 13.70 -4.08 30.56
C PRO A 181 12.37 -4.51 29.95
N LEU A 182 11.71 -3.61 29.20
CA LEU A 182 10.37 -3.83 28.66
C LEU A 182 10.27 -3.27 27.23
N PHE A 183 9.44 -3.92 26.41
CA PHE A 183 9.19 -3.52 25.02
C PHE A 183 7.70 -3.55 24.72
N CYS A 184 7.27 -2.66 23.82
CA CYS A 184 5.89 -2.61 23.34
C CYS A 184 5.87 -2.29 21.85
N CYS A 185 5.02 -2.98 21.11
CA CYS A 185 4.75 -2.70 19.72
C CYS A 185 3.50 -1.84 19.57
N ILE A 186 3.58 -0.81 18.72
CA ILE A 186 2.45 0.05 18.37
C ILE A 186 2.28 0.01 16.85
N ILE A 187 1.04 -0.12 16.41
CA ILE A 187 0.67 -0.08 15.00
C ILE A 187 -0.17 1.17 14.73
N PHE A 188 0.29 2.05 13.85
CA PHE A 188 -0.50 3.17 13.35
C PHE A 188 -1.12 2.77 12.01
N HIS A 189 -2.41 2.49 12.04
CA HIS A 189 -3.20 2.15 10.87
C HIS A 189 -3.89 3.41 10.33
N THR A 190 -3.64 3.74 9.07
CA THR A 190 -4.31 4.84 8.37
C THR A 190 -5.45 4.27 7.53
N SER A 191 -6.69 4.71 7.77
CA SER A 191 -7.86 4.27 7.02
C SER A 191 -7.80 4.78 5.58
N GLU A 192 -7.92 3.89 4.60
CA GLU A 192 -7.91 4.24 3.18
C GLU A 192 -9.27 4.83 2.72
N ASN A 193 -10.33 4.61 3.49
CA ASN A 193 -11.68 5.01 3.12
C ASN A 193 -12.02 6.46 3.51
N ASP A 194 -11.29 7.02 4.49
CA ASP A 194 -11.45 8.38 5.00
C ASP A 194 -10.31 9.29 4.51
N VAL A 195 -9.99 9.24 3.21
CA VAL A 195 -8.94 10.07 2.60
C VAL A 195 -9.55 11.37 2.08
N PRO A 196 -8.93 12.55 2.34
CA PRO A 196 -9.39 13.81 1.78
C PRO A 196 -9.48 13.79 0.25
N ASP A 197 -10.49 14.45 -0.32
CA ASP A 197 -10.72 14.51 -1.76
C ASP A 197 -9.46 14.95 -2.52
N GLY A 198 -9.05 14.14 -3.50
CA GLY A 198 -7.90 14.40 -4.35
C GLY A 198 -6.54 14.03 -3.77
N MET A 199 -6.48 13.46 -2.57
CA MET A 199 -5.22 12.98 -1.96
C MET A 199 -4.99 11.50 -2.27
N ASN A 200 -3.74 11.13 -2.59
CA ASN A 200 -3.37 9.74 -2.76
C ASN A 200 -3.21 9.08 -1.37
N PRO A 201 -3.89 7.94 -1.08
CA PRO A 201 -3.79 7.24 0.20
C PRO A 201 -2.35 6.90 0.61
N LEU A 202 -1.50 6.53 -0.35
CA LEU A 202 -0.10 6.22 -0.09
C LEU A 202 0.68 7.43 0.45
N LEU A 203 0.44 8.63 -0.13
CA LEU A 203 1.08 9.86 0.35
C LEU A 203 0.61 10.23 1.76
N LEU A 204 -0.64 9.93 2.09
CA LEU A 204 -1.18 10.15 3.43
C LEU A 204 -0.49 9.24 4.45
N SER A 205 -0.34 7.94 4.15
CA SER A 205 0.37 6.99 5.02
C SER A 205 1.83 7.39 5.24
N MET A 206 2.55 7.79 4.19
CA MET A 206 3.93 8.30 4.30
C MET A 206 4.02 9.58 5.13
N SER A 207 3.02 10.45 5.04
CA SER A 207 2.96 11.67 5.84
C SER A 207 2.71 11.34 7.32
N VAL A 208 1.87 10.36 7.60
CA VAL A 208 1.62 9.86 8.97
C VAL A 208 2.90 9.28 9.57
N GLU A 209 3.64 8.44 8.83
CA GLU A 209 4.92 7.89 9.26
C GLU A 209 5.90 9.00 9.67
N ARG A 210 6.10 9.98 8.79
CA ARG A 210 7.00 11.12 9.09
C ARG A 210 6.61 11.86 10.36
N GLU A 211 5.31 12.09 10.58
CA GLU A 211 4.84 12.79 11.75
C GLU A 211 4.91 11.94 13.04
N VAL A 212 4.72 10.61 12.93
CA VAL A 212 4.98 9.66 14.03
C VAL A 212 6.42 9.79 14.48
N LYS A 213 7.38 9.77 13.52
CA LYS A 213 8.79 9.94 13.78
C LYS A 213 9.10 11.25 14.51
N GLN A 214 8.60 12.35 14.01
CA GLN A 214 8.89 13.67 14.58
C GLN A 214 8.28 13.90 15.96
N ARG A 215 7.09 13.35 16.26
CA ARG A 215 6.31 13.70 17.45
C ARG A 215 6.35 12.68 18.57
N LEU A 216 6.56 11.41 18.23
CA LEU A 216 6.48 10.33 19.21
C LEU A 216 7.86 9.78 19.58
N MET A 217 8.87 9.97 18.70
CA MET A 217 10.22 9.42 18.93
C MET A 217 11.16 10.39 19.67
N GLU A 218 10.77 11.63 19.94
CA GLU A 218 11.60 12.56 20.70
C GLU A 218 11.88 12.00 22.12
N ASN A 219 13.17 11.82 22.43
CA ASN A 219 13.67 11.34 23.71
C ASN A 219 13.26 9.89 24.11
N CYS A 220 12.89 9.07 23.14
CA CYS A 220 12.58 7.66 23.38
C CYS A 220 13.51 6.76 22.56
N ASN A 221 13.98 5.65 23.13
CA ASN A 221 14.66 4.62 22.35
C ASN A 221 13.60 3.75 21.67
N CYS A 222 13.51 3.88 20.36
CA CYS A 222 12.48 3.21 19.59
C CYS A 222 12.91 2.99 18.14
N GLN A 223 12.28 2.03 17.49
CA GLN A 223 12.51 1.71 16.10
C GLN A 223 11.21 1.80 15.31
N GLU A 224 11.25 2.51 14.18
CA GLU A 224 10.12 2.65 13.26
C GLU A 224 10.40 1.94 11.93
N PHE A 225 9.36 1.43 11.31
CA PHE A 225 9.39 0.91 9.95
C PHE A 225 7.97 0.75 9.40
N ILE A 226 7.85 0.65 8.07
CA ILE A 226 6.58 0.35 7.42
C ILE A 226 6.45 -1.15 7.21
N TYR A 227 5.30 -1.70 7.57
CA TYR A 227 4.94 -3.09 7.30
C TYR A 227 3.46 -3.21 6.94
N MET A 228 3.17 -3.85 5.79
CA MET A 228 1.80 -4.03 5.26
C MET A 228 0.96 -2.74 5.25
N GLY A 229 1.57 -1.62 4.82
CA GLY A 229 0.89 -0.32 4.73
C GLY A 229 0.64 0.40 6.06
N ASN A 230 1.10 -0.18 7.17
CA ASN A 230 1.00 0.42 8.51
C ASN A 230 2.37 0.91 8.97
N THR A 231 2.39 1.97 9.76
CA THR A 231 3.60 2.39 10.48
C THR A 231 3.70 1.60 11.78
N ILE A 232 4.79 0.86 11.93
CA ILE A 232 5.09 0.07 13.12
C ILE A 232 6.12 0.83 13.95
N LEU A 233 5.88 0.91 15.24
CA LEU A 233 6.80 1.49 16.21
C LEU A 233 7.05 0.49 17.32
N ILE A 234 8.31 0.12 17.51
CA ILE A 234 8.76 -0.69 18.66
C ILE A 234 9.38 0.25 19.66
N MET A 235 8.81 0.30 20.85
CA MET A 235 9.22 1.19 21.94
C MET A 235 9.93 0.41 23.03
N GLU A 236 11.02 0.96 23.54
CA GLU A 236 11.66 0.55 24.78
C GLU A 236 11.01 1.31 25.95
N LEU A 237 10.64 0.59 27.00
CA LEU A 237 9.99 1.12 28.20
C LEU A 237 10.83 0.77 29.44
N HIS A 238 10.84 1.66 30.43
CA HIS A 238 11.55 1.45 31.69
C HIS A 238 10.62 0.93 32.79
N SER A 239 9.31 1.16 32.68
CA SER A 239 8.30 0.65 33.58
C SER A 239 6.95 0.43 32.89
N GLU A 240 6.11 -0.42 33.45
CA GLU A 240 4.74 -0.63 32.95
C GLU A 240 3.86 0.64 33.05
N ASP A 241 4.17 1.54 33.99
CA ASP A 241 3.41 2.79 34.15
C ASP A 241 3.55 3.74 32.95
N GLU A 242 4.62 3.59 32.17
CA GLU A 242 4.82 4.39 30.96
C GLU A 242 3.81 4.07 29.85
N ILE A 243 3.19 2.87 29.89
CA ILE A 243 2.22 2.46 28.86
C ILE A 243 0.98 3.34 28.84
N ALA A 244 0.50 3.80 30.00
CA ALA A 244 -0.65 4.72 30.06
C ALA A 244 -0.32 6.07 29.43
N GLN A 245 0.87 6.62 29.71
CA GLN A 245 1.33 7.88 29.11
C GLN A 245 1.54 7.74 27.60
N LEU A 246 2.05 6.58 27.16
CA LEU A 246 2.24 6.25 25.75
C LEU A 246 0.89 6.16 25.04
N THR A 247 -0.10 5.49 25.64
CA THR A 247 -1.47 5.42 25.13
C THR A 247 -2.07 6.82 24.95
N ASP A 248 -1.92 7.71 25.93
CA ASP A 248 -2.37 9.09 25.83
C ASP A 248 -1.64 9.90 24.75
N LYS A 249 -0.33 9.69 24.59
CA LYS A 249 0.44 10.33 23.51
C LYS A 249 -0.06 9.88 22.13
N CYS A 250 -0.28 8.59 21.94
CA CYS A 250 -0.81 8.02 20.71
C CYS A 250 -2.23 8.52 20.41
N ASP A 251 -3.09 8.62 21.42
CA ASP A 251 -4.45 9.11 21.27
C ASP A 251 -4.47 10.59 20.85
N ARG A 252 -3.64 11.43 21.48
CA ARG A 252 -3.46 12.84 21.07
C ARG A 252 -2.93 12.95 19.64
N PHE A 253 -2.01 12.08 19.24
CA PHE A 253 -1.50 12.04 17.87
C PHE A 253 -2.61 11.68 16.88
N CYS A 254 -3.40 10.64 17.13
CA CYS A 254 -4.50 10.24 16.25
C CYS A 254 -5.53 11.38 16.05
N ARG A 255 -5.92 12.08 17.12
CA ARG A 255 -6.81 13.25 17.05
C ARG A 255 -6.17 14.43 16.31
N TRP A 256 -4.88 14.65 16.50
CA TRP A 256 -4.13 15.68 15.78
C TRP A 256 -4.05 15.36 14.28
N ALA A 257 -3.72 14.13 13.91
CA ALA A 257 -3.63 13.67 12.52
C ALA A 257 -4.96 13.90 11.78
N TRP A 258 -6.07 13.57 12.41
CA TRP A 258 -7.39 13.86 11.86
C TRP A 258 -7.64 15.34 11.66
N ARG A 259 -7.37 16.16 12.67
CA ARG A 259 -7.68 17.60 12.64
C ARG A 259 -6.83 18.38 11.65
N ILE A 260 -5.56 18.02 11.49
CA ILE A 260 -4.59 18.79 10.71
C ILE A 260 -4.37 18.19 9.32
N MET A 261 -4.33 16.87 9.21
CA MET A 261 -4.02 16.16 7.97
C MET A 261 -5.26 15.55 7.31
N GLY A 262 -6.38 15.48 8.02
CA GLY A 262 -7.56 14.73 7.57
C GLY A 262 -7.35 13.21 7.58
N ALA A 263 -6.28 12.72 8.22
CA ALA A 263 -5.94 11.31 8.26
C ALA A 263 -6.67 10.60 9.40
N ALA A 264 -7.53 9.64 9.09
CA ALA A 264 -8.17 8.78 10.08
C ALA A 264 -7.18 7.69 10.53
N VAL A 265 -6.41 7.99 11.58
CA VAL A 265 -5.39 7.10 12.13
C VAL A 265 -5.91 6.41 13.40
N THR A 266 -5.73 5.10 13.48
CA THR A 266 -5.94 4.30 14.69
C THR A 266 -4.61 3.75 15.16
N ALA A 267 -4.25 4.02 16.41
CA ALA A 267 -3.06 3.45 17.03
C ALA A 267 -3.45 2.22 17.88
N GLY A 268 -3.01 1.03 17.47
CA GLY A 268 -3.15 -0.18 18.28
C GLY A 268 -1.91 -0.40 19.12
N ILE A 269 -2.07 -0.53 20.42
CA ILE A 269 -0.99 -0.73 21.39
C ILE A 269 -1.03 -2.18 21.88
N GLY A 270 0.08 -2.90 21.69
CA GLY A 270 0.21 -4.30 22.07
C GLY A 270 0.49 -4.52 23.55
N THR A 271 0.57 -5.77 23.93
CA THR A 271 1.00 -6.16 25.29
C THR A 271 2.46 -5.83 25.50
N VAL A 272 2.82 -5.47 26.73
CA VAL A 272 4.22 -5.29 27.13
C VAL A 272 4.91 -6.65 27.22
N CYS A 273 6.13 -6.77 26.69
CA CYS A 273 6.98 -7.95 26.79
C CYS A 273 8.33 -7.62 27.44
N ASN A 274 8.92 -8.62 28.09
CA ASN A 274 10.18 -8.49 28.86
C ASN A 274 11.42 -8.67 27.98
N SER A 275 11.26 -9.05 26.73
CA SER A 275 12.35 -9.27 25.78
C SER A 275 11.96 -8.74 24.41
N LEU A 276 12.91 -8.14 23.72
CA LEU A 276 12.72 -7.73 22.33
C LEU A 276 12.50 -8.93 21.40
N HIS A 277 13.02 -10.11 21.75
CA HIS A 277 12.79 -11.36 21.02
C HIS A 277 11.30 -11.75 21.01
N ASP A 278 10.56 -11.43 22.08
CA ASP A 278 9.13 -11.73 22.23
C ASP A 278 8.22 -10.66 21.63
N ILE A 279 8.76 -9.70 20.88
CA ILE A 279 8.01 -8.57 20.34
C ILE A 279 6.89 -8.99 19.38
N SER A 280 6.95 -10.20 18.81
CA SER A 280 5.89 -10.79 17.99
C SER A 280 4.56 -10.90 18.76
N ILE A 281 4.60 -11.20 20.07
CA ILE A 281 3.42 -11.26 20.93
C ILE A 281 2.79 -9.87 21.06
N SER A 282 3.65 -8.85 21.29
CA SER A 282 3.21 -7.46 21.35
C SER A 282 2.61 -6.99 20.03
N TYR A 283 3.23 -7.36 18.90
CA TYR A 283 2.73 -7.04 17.56
C TYR A 283 1.36 -7.66 17.30
N GLU A 284 1.15 -8.93 17.65
CA GLU A 284 -0.16 -9.58 17.51
C GLU A 284 -1.23 -8.87 18.36
N GLY A 285 -0.91 -8.52 19.59
CA GLY A 285 -1.79 -7.71 20.45
C GLY A 285 -2.10 -6.34 19.85
N ALA A 286 -1.09 -5.64 19.30
CA ALA A 286 -1.29 -4.36 18.63
C ALA A 286 -2.19 -4.49 17.39
N ARG A 287 -2.02 -5.54 16.59
CA ARG A 287 -2.85 -5.85 15.42
C ARG A 287 -4.30 -6.13 15.82
N GLU A 288 -4.48 -6.91 16.88
CA GLU A 288 -5.81 -7.16 17.45
C GLU A 288 -6.44 -5.86 17.94
N ALA A 289 -5.69 -5.00 18.66
CA ALA A 289 -6.17 -3.69 19.10
C ALA A 289 -6.62 -2.82 17.94
N VAL A 290 -5.87 -2.77 16.82
CA VAL A 290 -6.31 -2.07 15.60
C VAL A 290 -7.63 -2.62 15.06
N SER A 291 -7.85 -3.95 15.15
CA SER A 291 -9.10 -4.57 14.67
C SER A 291 -10.32 -4.07 15.44
N TYR A 292 -10.18 -3.71 16.71
CA TYR A 292 -11.26 -3.15 17.52
C TYR A 292 -11.69 -1.75 17.10
N ARG A 293 -11.02 -1.10 16.10
CA ARG A 293 -11.47 0.20 15.55
C ARG A 293 -12.90 0.15 15.01
N VAL A 294 -13.36 -1.02 14.56
CA VAL A 294 -14.72 -1.21 14.07
C VAL A 294 -15.77 -1.12 15.18
N LEU A 295 -15.41 -1.39 16.44
CA LEU A 295 -16.28 -1.31 17.62
C LEU A 295 -16.10 -0.01 18.40
N TYR A 296 -14.86 0.48 18.54
CA TYR A 296 -14.55 1.66 19.36
C TYR A 296 -14.37 2.94 18.53
N GLY A 297 -14.44 2.83 17.20
CA GLY A 297 -14.22 3.94 16.27
C GLY A 297 -12.75 4.14 15.90
N THR A 298 -12.53 4.87 14.82
CA THR A 298 -11.22 5.31 14.32
C THR A 298 -10.75 6.58 15.04
N LYS A 299 -9.55 7.09 14.70
CA LYS A 299 -9.01 8.39 15.16
C LYS A 299 -8.64 8.42 16.64
N ARG A 300 -8.23 7.28 17.17
CA ARG A 300 -7.88 7.10 18.59
C ARG A 300 -6.83 6.01 18.80
N ALA A 301 -6.25 5.99 20.00
CA ALA A 301 -5.45 4.86 20.44
C ALA A 301 -6.35 3.81 21.12
N ILE A 302 -6.01 2.55 20.91
CA ILE A 302 -6.67 1.37 21.49
C ILE A 302 -5.58 0.50 22.09
N ASN A 303 -5.59 0.34 23.42
CA ASN A 303 -4.66 -0.51 24.13
C ASN A 303 -5.29 -1.88 24.37
N ILE A 304 -4.64 -2.95 23.90
CA ILE A 304 -5.18 -4.31 24.03
C ILE A 304 -5.39 -4.72 25.49
N ALA A 305 -4.55 -4.25 26.41
CA ALA A 305 -4.66 -4.55 27.84
C ALA A 305 -5.90 -3.91 28.50
N GLU A 306 -6.43 -2.83 27.91
CA GLU A 306 -7.64 -2.13 28.40
C GLU A 306 -8.93 -2.70 27.82
N ILE A 307 -8.82 -3.57 26.81
CA ILE A 307 -9.97 -4.26 26.24
C ILE A 307 -10.39 -5.36 27.21
N VAL A 308 -11.33 -5.03 28.08
CA VAL A 308 -11.96 -6.04 28.93
C VAL A 308 -12.98 -6.79 28.08
N PRO A 309 -12.79 -8.09 27.82
CA PRO A 309 -13.87 -8.88 27.23
C PRO A 309 -15.04 -8.80 28.20
N LYS A 310 -16.12 -8.11 27.82
CA LYS A 310 -17.36 -8.28 28.56
C LYS A 310 -17.66 -9.76 28.49
N GLU A 311 -17.68 -10.45 29.63
CA GLU A 311 -18.13 -11.84 29.70
C GLU A 311 -19.53 -11.89 29.09
N SER A 312 -19.59 -12.11 27.79
CA SER A 312 -20.86 -12.26 27.11
C SER A 312 -21.40 -13.65 27.42
N LYS A 313 -22.14 -13.74 28.53
CA LYS A 313 -23.00 -14.89 28.85
C LYS A 313 -24.13 -15.08 27.84
N LYS A 314 -24.20 -14.25 26.80
CA LYS A 314 -25.17 -14.36 25.72
C LYS A 314 -24.50 -15.00 24.51
N THR A 315 -24.71 -16.30 24.33
CA THR A 315 -24.74 -16.86 22.98
C THR A 315 -25.72 -16.01 22.19
N VAL A 316 -25.22 -15.22 21.23
CA VAL A 316 -26.08 -14.50 20.29
C VAL A 316 -26.91 -15.59 19.59
N PRO A 317 -28.23 -15.67 19.80
CA PRO A 317 -29.02 -16.61 19.03
C PRO A 317 -28.82 -16.28 17.56
N LEU A 318 -28.50 -17.28 16.74
CA LEU A 318 -28.60 -17.18 15.29
C LEU A 318 -30.10 -16.95 14.98
N GLU A 319 -30.52 -15.70 14.97
CA GLU A 319 -31.89 -15.36 14.58
C GLU A 319 -31.97 -15.49 13.06
N GLU A 320 -32.70 -16.52 12.58
CA GLU A 320 -33.05 -16.69 11.16
C GLU A 320 -33.80 -15.47 10.56
N THR A 321 -34.19 -14.52 11.40
CA THR A 321 -34.93 -13.30 11.05
C THR A 321 -34.06 -12.07 10.77
N ARG A 322 -32.73 -12.22 10.84
CA ARG A 322 -31.81 -11.12 10.54
C ARG A 322 -31.99 -10.64 9.11
N MET A 323 -32.03 -9.33 8.90
CA MET A 323 -32.15 -8.63 7.62
C MET A 323 -33.50 -8.75 6.88
N GLN A 324 -34.54 -9.36 7.45
CA GLN A 324 -35.84 -9.49 6.75
C GLN A 324 -36.45 -8.12 6.38
N ASP A 325 -36.36 -7.13 7.27
CA ASP A 325 -36.88 -5.78 7.00
C ASP A 325 -36.09 -5.09 5.89
N LEU A 326 -34.75 -5.24 5.89
CA LEU A 326 -33.90 -4.73 4.81
C LEU A 326 -34.22 -5.42 3.48
N PHE A 327 -34.39 -6.74 3.45
CA PHE A 327 -34.76 -7.45 2.23
C PHE A 327 -36.13 -7.10 1.72
N ARG A 328 -37.08 -6.81 2.63
CA ARG A 328 -38.38 -6.27 2.24
C ARG A 328 -38.25 -4.90 1.59
N ALA A 329 -37.46 -3.99 2.19
CA ALA A 329 -37.18 -2.68 1.64
C ALA A 329 -36.50 -2.77 0.26
N ILE A 330 -35.56 -3.68 0.06
CA ILE A 330 -34.92 -3.95 -1.24
C ILE A 330 -35.96 -4.38 -2.29
N HIS A 331 -36.95 -5.19 -1.91
CA HIS A 331 -37.98 -5.70 -2.82
C HIS A 331 -38.99 -4.65 -3.26
N VAL A 332 -39.48 -3.84 -2.33
CA VAL A 332 -40.70 -3.01 -2.52
C VAL A 332 -40.50 -1.55 -2.15
N GLY A 333 -39.51 -1.26 -1.30
CA GLY A 333 -39.26 0.07 -0.76
C GLY A 333 -38.63 1.05 -1.76
N ASP A 334 -38.64 2.30 -1.36
CA ASP A 334 -37.88 3.35 -2.04
C ASP A 334 -36.44 3.44 -1.52
N GLN A 335 -35.64 4.35 -2.08
CA GLN A 335 -34.23 4.50 -1.70
C GLN A 335 -34.06 4.96 -0.26
N GLU A 336 -35.00 5.74 0.27
CA GLU A 336 -34.95 6.29 1.62
C GLU A 336 -35.25 5.19 2.66
N GLU A 337 -36.23 4.33 2.37
CA GLU A 337 -36.53 3.17 3.21
C GLU A 337 -35.39 2.15 3.23
N ILE A 338 -34.77 1.86 2.08
CA ILE A 338 -33.57 0.99 1.99
C ILE A 338 -32.46 1.54 2.85
N ARG A 339 -32.16 2.84 2.75
CA ARG A 339 -31.12 3.50 3.55
C ARG A 339 -31.41 3.41 5.04
N LYS A 340 -32.64 3.67 5.45
CA LYS A 340 -33.06 3.62 6.84
C LYS A 340 -32.92 2.22 7.46
N GLU A 341 -33.36 1.19 6.73
CA GLU A 341 -33.24 -0.18 7.23
C GLU A 341 -31.79 -0.70 7.21
N ALA A 342 -30.97 -0.27 6.24
CA ALA A 342 -29.54 -0.57 6.23
C ALA A 342 -28.82 0.01 7.46
N ILE A 343 -29.12 1.25 7.85
CA ILE A 343 -28.56 1.89 9.05
C ILE A 343 -28.97 1.13 10.31
N LYS A 344 -30.23 0.72 10.42
CA LYS A 344 -30.70 -0.08 11.56
C LYS A 344 -29.98 -1.42 11.70
N GLU A 345 -29.63 -2.07 10.59
CA GLU A 345 -28.87 -3.33 10.64
C GLU A 345 -27.47 -3.11 11.20
N ILE A 346 -26.82 -2.00 10.87
CA ILE A 346 -25.52 -1.63 11.43
C ILE A 346 -25.65 -1.31 12.94
N GLU A 347 -26.65 -0.54 13.34
CA GLU A 347 -26.91 -0.25 14.75
C GLU A 347 -27.13 -1.54 15.57
N LYS A 348 -27.87 -2.50 15.01
CA LYS A 348 -28.06 -3.83 15.62
C LYS A 348 -26.75 -4.59 15.74
N LEU A 349 -25.90 -4.55 14.69
CA LEU A 349 -24.61 -5.20 14.68
C LEU A 349 -23.73 -4.66 15.81
N HIS A 350 -23.57 -3.34 15.92
CA HIS A 350 -22.77 -2.70 16.97
C HIS A 350 -23.33 -2.94 18.38
N LYS A 351 -24.63 -2.95 18.53
CA LYS A 351 -25.28 -3.19 19.84
C LYS A 351 -25.10 -4.63 20.35
N ASN A 352 -24.97 -5.58 19.43
CA ASN A 352 -24.94 -7.02 19.76
C ASN A 352 -23.53 -7.62 19.71
N ALA A 353 -22.53 -6.89 19.21
CA ALA A 353 -21.16 -7.36 19.13
C ALA A 353 -20.31 -6.71 20.24
N ASP A 354 -20.00 -7.48 21.28
CA ASP A 354 -19.12 -7.05 22.38
C ASP A 354 -17.63 -7.38 22.10
N THR A 355 -17.37 -8.31 21.17
CA THR A 355 -16.03 -8.76 20.78
C THR A 355 -15.85 -8.72 19.27
N ILE A 356 -14.59 -8.62 18.84
CA ILE A 356 -14.26 -8.66 17.42
C ILE A 356 -14.71 -9.97 16.73
N SER A 357 -14.66 -11.08 17.45
CA SER A 357 -15.14 -12.39 16.93
C SER A 357 -16.65 -12.37 16.68
N GLN A 358 -17.43 -11.78 17.58
CA GLN A 358 -18.88 -11.61 17.38
C GLN A 358 -19.19 -10.65 16.23
N TYR A 359 -18.43 -9.55 16.12
CA TYR A 359 -18.54 -8.61 15.01
C TYR A 359 -18.27 -9.31 13.66
N ASN A 360 -17.17 -10.07 13.57
CA ASN A 360 -16.81 -10.80 12.36
C ASN A 360 -17.86 -11.85 11.99
N LEU A 361 -18.40 -12.57 12.97
CA LEU A 361 -19.47 -13.53 12.73
C LEU A 361 -20.74 -12.86 12.19
N ALA A 362 -21.15 -11.75 12.81
CA ALA A 362 -22.32 -11.00 12.36
C ALA A 362 -22.13 -10.38 10.96
N THR A 363 -20.91 -9.93 10.64
CA THR A 363 -20.55 -9.44 9.30
C THR A 363 -20.65 -10.57 8.27
N MET A 364 -20.20 -11.79 8.62
CA MET A 364 -20.31 -12.97 7.77
C MET A 364 -21.78 -13.33 7.50
N GLU A 365 -22.64 -13.23 8.50
CA GLU A 365 -24.08 -13.42 8.34
C GLU A 365 -24.70 -12.41 7.37
N ILE A 366 -24.32 -11.13 7.45
CA ILE A 366 -24.79 -10.08 6.54
C ILE A 366 -24.37 -10.39 5.10
N VAL A 367 -23.09 -10.68 4.86
CA VAL A 367 -22.58 -11.04 3.52
C VAL A 367 -23.29 -12.27 2.97
N SER A 368 -23.41 -13.33 3.78
CA SER A 368 -24.11 -14.55 3.42
C SER A 368 -25.60 -14.32 3.15
N GLY A 369 -26.23 -13.41 3.92
CA GLY A 369 -27.62 -12.99 3.73
C GLY A 369 -27.86 -12.37 2.35
N PHE A 370 -27.01 -11.43 1.93
CA PHE A 370 -27.07 -10.85 0.59
C PHE A 370 -26.86 -11.89 -0.52
N PHE A 371 -25.90 -12.79 -0.33
CA PHE A 371 -25.68 -13.89 -1.27
C PHE A 371 -26.91 -14.77 -1.44
N LYS A 372 -27.50 -15.23 -0.32
CA LYS A 372 -28.74 -16.03 -0.32
C LYS A 372 -29.91 -15.29 -0.95
N PHE A 373 -30.04 -14.00 -0.64
CA PHE A 373 -31.10 -13.16 -1.21
C PHE A 373 -30.98 -13.06 -2.74
N CYS A 374 -29.79 -12.82 -3.27
CA CYS A 374 -29.54 -12.78 -4.70
C CYS A 374 -29.85 -14.14 -5.37
N ALA A 375 -29.36 -15.24 -4.78
CA ALA A 375 -29.62 -16.59 -5.29
C ALA A 375 -31.12 -16.92 -5.35
N ASN A 376 -31.89 -16.57 -4.31
CA ASN A 376 -33.35 -16.78 -4.27
C ASN A 376 -34.11 -15.96 -5.31
N ASN A 377 -33.52 -14.87 -5.81
CA ASN A 377 -34.10 -14.01 -6.85
C ASN A 377 -33.46 -14.25 -8.23
N SER A 378 -32.75 -15.38 -8.42
CA SER A 378 -32.07 -15.73 -9.68
C SER A 378 -31.11 -14.64 -10.21
N MET A 379 -30.42 -13.98 -9.29
CA MET A 379 -29.42 -12.97 -9.61
C MET A 379 -28.01 -13.50 -9.28
N ASP A 380 -27.04 -13.19 -10.13
CA ASP A 380 -25.64 -13.49 -9.82
C ASP A 380 -25.08 -12.38 -8.90
N PHE A 381 -24.71 -12.78 -7.68
CA PHE A 381 -24.14 -11.88 -6.71
C PHE A 381 -22.79 -11.28 -7.18
N ASN A 382 -22.01 -12.03 -7.98
CA ASN A 382 -20.73 -11.55 -8.52
C ASN A 382 -20.89 -10.36 -9.48
N GLU A 383 -21.98 -10.31 -10.24
CA GLU A 383 -22.26 -9.17 -11.13
C GLU A 383 -22.54 -7.87 -10.35
N ILE A 384 -22.99 -8.00 -9.10
CA ILE A 384 -23.38 -6.87 -8.25
C ILE A 384 -22.23 -6.45 -7.35
N SER A 385 -21.57 -7.42 -6.71
CA SER A 385 -20.51 -7.18 -5.71
C SER A 385 -19.10 -7.04 -6.29
N GLY A 386 -18.92 -7.40 -7.59
CA GLY A 386 -17.62 -7.63 -8.17
C GLY A 386 -17.01 -8.96 -7.73
N ASN A 387 -15.71 -9.16 -7.86
CA ASN A 387 -15.05 -10.42 -7.54
C ASN A 387 -15.23 -10.78 -6.05
N VAL A 388 -15.91 -11.91 -5.78
CA VAL A 388 -16.21 -12.42 -4.42
C VAL A 388 -14.98 -12.98 -3.70
N GLN A 389 -13.90 -13.29 -4.44
CA GLN A 389 -12.64 -13.69 -3.81
C GLN A 389 -12.18 -12.56 -2.90
N ASN A 390 -12.05 -12.83 -1.61
CA ASN A 390 -11.65 -11.89 -0.55
C ASN A 390 -12.71 -10.85 -0.13
N LEU A 391 -13.98 -10.96 -0.59
CA LEU A 391 -15.03 -10.02 -0.17
C LEU A 391 -15.18 -9.98 1.36
N TYR A 392 -15.17 -11.15 1.99
CA TYR A 392 -15.27 -11.29 3.44
C TYR A 392 -14.13 -10.57 4.16
N GLU A 393 -12.88 -10.80 3.75
CA GLU A 393 -11.72 -10.12 4.33
C GLU A 393 -11.80 -8.61 4.17
N ARG A 394 -12.24 -8.14 3.01
CA ARG A 394 -12.41 -6.71 2.76
C ARG A 394 -13.48 -6.09 3.64
N VAL A 395 -14.63 -6.77 3.77
CA VAL A 395 -15.78 -6.22 4.53
C VAL A 395 -15.51 -6.22 6.03
N THR A 396 -14.81 -7.23 6.57
CA THR A 396 -14.45 -7.27 8.00
C THR A 396 -13.40 -6.22 8.40
N GLN A 397 -12.68 -5.64 7.44
CA GLN A 397 -11.71 -4.58 7.69
C GLN A 397 -12.31 -3.17 7.57
N LEU A 398 -13.56 -3.04 7.12
CA LEU A 398 -14.23 -1.76 7.00
C LEU A 398 -14.51 -1.18 8.41
N ASP A 399 -14.28 0.13 8.55
CA ASP A 399 -14.77 0.88 9.71
C ASP A 399 -16.30 1.04 9.66
N GLU A 400 -16.89 1.57 10.72
CA GLU A 400 -18.34 1.70 10.85
C GLU A 400 -18.97 2.48 9.68
N SER A 401 -18.37 3.59 9.29
CA SER A 401 -18.87 4.46 8.21
C SER A 401 -18.82 3.77 6.86
N SER A 402 -17.71 3.10 6.58
CA SER A 402 -17.48 2.35 5.34
C SER A 402 -18.36 1.10 5.25
N MET A 403 -18.57 0.40 6.36
CA MET A 403 -19.49 -0.73 6.44
C MET A 403 -20.93 -0.29 6.18
N THR A 404 -21.35 0.82 6.78
CA THR A 404 -22.67 1.41 6.54
C THR A 404 -22.88 1.74 5.06
N ASN A 405 -21.91 2.43 4.45
CA ASN A 405 -21.95 2.76 3.03
C ASN A 405 -21.96 1.50 2.15
N TRP A 406 -21.19 0.49 2.50
CA TRP A 406 -21.15 -0.77 1.76
C TRP A 406 -22.53 -1.48 1.76
N ILE A 407 -23.19 -1.59 2.93
CA ILE A 407 -24.53 -2.20 3.02
C ILE A 407 -25.55 -1.40 2.22
N ILE A 408 -25.53 -0.07 2.31
CA ILE A 408 -26.44 0.81 1.58
C ILE A 408 -26.23 0.62 0.06
N ASN A 409 -25.00 0.71 -0.42
CA ASN A 409 -24.68 0.59 -1.84
C ASN A 409 -25.04 -0.80 -2.39
N MET A 410 -24.74 -1.86 -1.64
CA MET A 410 -25.12 -3.23 -2.01
C MET A 410 -26.63 -3.37 -2.10
N SER A 411 -27.37 -2.87 -1.10
CA SER A 411 -28.83 -2.93 -1.07
C SER A 411 -29.47 -2.18 -2.23
N MET A 412 -28.94 -0.99 -2.56
CA MET A 412 -29.41 -0.19 -3.71
C MET A 412 -29.13 -0.85 -5.03
N ALA A 413 -27.93 -1.39 -5.22
CA ALA A 413 -27.55 -2.11 -6.44
C ALA A 413 -28.42 -3.35 -6.69
N ILE A 414 -28.71 -4.12 -5.64
CA ILE A 414 -29.60 -5.27 -5.70
C ILE A 414 -31.04 -4.81 -6.06
N SER A 415 -31.54 -3.75 -5.43
CA SER A 415 -32.89 -3.21 -5.70
C SER A 415 -33.02 -2.75 -7.14
N GLU A 416 -32.02 -2.05 -7.67
CA GLU A 416 -31.99 -1.59 -9.07
C GLU A 416 -31.97 -2.76 -10.06
N LYS A 417 -31.15 -3.79 -9.79
CA LYS A 417 -31.12 -5.00 -10.62
C LYS A 417 -32.45 -5.72 -10.61
N LEU A 418 -33.12 -5.85 -9.46
CA LEU A 418 -34.47 -6.43 -9.35
C LEU A 418 -35.49 -5.65 -10.18
N ARG A 419 -35.49 -4.32 -10.08
CA ARG A 419 -36.39 -3.46 -10.85
C ARG A 419 -36.16 -3.56 -12.35
N SER A 420 -34.92 -3.56 -12.80
CA SER A 420 -34.56 -3.71 -14.20
C SER A 420 -34.99 -5.07 -14.76
N THR A 421 -34.79 -6.15 -14.01
CA THR A 421 -35.22 -7.50 -14.40
C THR A 421 -36.75 -7.62 -14.49
N ARG A 422 -37.48 -7.06 -13.52
CA ARG A 422 -38.97 -7.00 -13.59
C ARG A 422 -39.47 -6.21 -14.79
N ASN A 423 -38.86 -5.05 -15.06
CA ASN A 423 -39.23 -4.21 -16.19
C ASN A 423 -38.95 -4.90 -17.55
N SER A 424 -37.80 -5.59 -17.65
CA SER A 424 -37.46 -6.34 -18.88
C SER A 424 -38.44 -7.52 -19.12
N THR A 425 -38.77 -8.26 -18.06
CA THR A 425 -39.75 -9.35 -18.13
C THR A 425 -41.13 -8.84 -18.49
N SER A 426 -41.61 -7.74 -17.87
CA SER A 426 -42.89 -7.12 -18.21
C SER A 426 -42.92 -6.67 -19.65
N ARG A 427 -41.91 -6.00 -20.16
CA ARG A 427 -41.82 -5.56 -21.57
C ARG A 427 -41.86 -6.76 -22.53
N ARG A 428 -41.16 -7.83 -22.23
CA ARG A 428 -41.19 -9.06 -23.05
C ARG A 428 -42.58 -9.66 -23.10
N ILE A 429 -43.27 -9.80 -21.96
CA ILE A 429 -44.66 -10.28 -21.92
C ILE A 429 -45.58 -9.41 -22.77
N ILE A 430 -45.44 -8.09 -22.72
CA ILE A 430 -46.25 -7.17 -23.53
C ILE A 430 -45.95 -7.33 -25.03
N THR A 431 -44.70 -7.43 -25.42
CA THR A 431 -44.29 -7.64 -26.80
C THR A 431 -44.83 -8.97 -27.33
N ASP A 432 -44.73 -10.04 -26.55
CA ASP A 432 -45.25 -11.36 -26.92
C ASP A 432 -46.78 -11.31 -27.06
N ALA A 433 -47.49 -10.63 -26.15
CA ALA A 433 -48.95 -10.42 -26.27
C ALA A 433 -49.35 -9.66 -27.53
N GLN A 434 -48.59 -8.60 -27.89
CA GLN A 434 -48.82 -7.84 -29.12
C GLN A 434 -48.59 -8.70 -30.38
N ASN A 435 -47.60 -9.58 -30.36
CA ASN A 435 -47.37 -10.53 -31.44
C ASN A 435 -48.53 -11.55 -31.56
N ILE A 436 -49.01 -12.11 -30.43
CA ILE A 436 -50.18 -12.98 -30.43
C ILE A 436 -51.39 -12.27 -31.06
N VAL A 437 -51.66 -11.01 -30.70
CA VAL A 437 -52.75 -10.24 -31.31
C VAL A 437 -52.51 -10.09 -32.79
N LYS A 438 -51.32 -9.75 -33.25
CA LYS A 438 -51.00 -9.60 -34.67
C LYS A 438 -51.22 -10.86 -35.47
N ASP A 439 -50.90 -12.03 -34.90
CA ASP A 439 -50.99 -13.32 -35.58
C ASP A 439 -52.40 -13.91 -35.55
N ARG A 440 -53.13 -13.67 -34.43
CA ARG A 440 -54.41 -14.35 -34.15
C ARG A 440 -55.62 -13.42 -34.05
N TYR A 441 -55.55 -12.12 -34.42
CA TYR A 441 -56.68 -11.16 -34.33
C TYR A 441 -57.92 -11.62 -35.12
N MET A 442 -57.75 -12.44 -36.15
CA MET A 442 -58.84 -13.01 -36.97
C MET A 442 -59.67 -14.07 -36.23
N GLU A 443 -59.15 -14.64 -35.14
CA GLU A 443 -59.87 -15.64 -34.35
C GLU A 443 -60.96 -14.94 -33.52
N PRO A 444 -62.25 -15.26 -33.73
CA PRO A 444 -63.33 -14.61 -32.97
C PRO A 444 -63.28 -14.88 -31.47
N ALA A 445 -62.80 -16.07 -31.10
CA ALA A 445 -62.71 -16.54 -29.71
C ALA A 445 -61.49 -15.97 -28.94
N LEU A 446 -60.53 -15.26 -29.60
CA LEU A 446 -59.35 -14.74 -28.94
C LEU A 446 -59.71 -13.82 -27.77
N SER A 447 -59.41 -14.25 -26.58
CA SER A 447 -59.72 -13.60 -25.31
C SER A 447 -58.46 -13.25 -24.49
N LEU A 448 -58.66 -12.48 -23.42
CA LEU A 448 -57.63 -12.23 -22.42
C LEU A 448 -57.14 -13.53 -21.80
N ASP A 449 -58.05 -14.44 -21.52
CA ASP A 449 -57.73 -15.72 -20.87
C ASP A 449 -56.79 -16.58 -21.73
N ASP A 450 -57.06 -16.63 -23.05
CA ASP A 450 -56.22 -17.37 -23.99
C ASP A 450 -54.80 -16.84 -24.03
N VAL A 451 -54.67 -15.50 -24.14
CA VAL A 451 -53.34 -14.84 -24.15
C VAL A 451 -52.60 -15.04 -22.85
N CYS A 452 -53.29 -14.97 -21.70
CA CYS A 452 -52.68 -15.24 -20.41
C CYS A 452 -52.22 -16.71 -20.24
N ALA A 453 -52.99 -17.64 -20.77
CA ALA A 453 -52.64 -19.06 -20.79
C ALA A 453 -51.38 -19.30 -21.65
N ASP A 454 -51.33 -18.74 -22.86
CA ASP A 454 -50.18 -18.83 -23.79
C ASP A 454 -48.89 -18.23 -23.19
N LEU A 455 -49.02 -17.14 -22.44
CA LEU A 455 -47.90 -16.45 -21.80
C LEU A 455 -47.54 -16.98 -20.40
N GLY A 456 -48.33 -17.91 -19.84
CA GLY A 456 -48.10 -18.48 -18.53
C GLY A 456 -48.23 -17.46 -17.37
N VAL A 457 -49.14 -16.48 -17.50
CA VAL A 457 -49.32 -15.41 -16.50
C VAL A 457 -50.76 -15.33 -16.01
N SER A 458 -50.94 -14.78 -14.78
CA SER A 458 -52.33 -14.57 -14.29
C SER A 458 -52.99 -13.36 -14.95
N ASN A 459 -54.31 -13.43 -15.13
CA ASN A 459 -55.09 -12.32 -15.73
C ASN A 459 -54.96 -10.98 -14.99
N SER A 460 -54.90 -11.01 -13.66
CA SER A 460 -54.75 -9.83 -12.84
C SER A 460 -53.39 -9.16 -13.07
N TYR A 461 -52.32 -9.95 -13.07
CA TYR A 461 -50.97 -9.43 -13.33
C TYR A 461 -50.84 -8.91 -14.74
N PHE A 462 -51.26 -9.68 -15.73
CA PHE A 462 -51.19 -9.26 -17.14
C PHE A 462 -51.98 -7.96 -17.40
N SER A 463 -53.24 -7.87 -16.93
CA SER A 463 -54.08 -6.69 -17.12
C SER A 463 -53.44 -5.43 -16.53
N SER A 464 -52.80 -5.56 -15.37
CA SER A 464 -52.08 -4.46 -14.68
C SER A 464 -50.89 -3.98 -15.51
N ILE A 465 -50.00 -4.88 -15.93
CA ILE A 465 -48.78 -4.53 -16.67
C ILE A 465 -49.13 -4.05 -18.10
N PHE A 466 -50.12 -4.69 -18.74
CA PHE A 466 -50.54 -4.32 -20.11
C PHE A 466 -51.10 -2.90 -20.13
N LYS A 467 -52.01 -2.58 -19.22
CA LYS A 467 -52.55 -1.22 -19.11
C LYS A 467 -51.50 -0.16 -18.76
N LYS A 468 -50.52 -0.52 -17.89
CA LYS A 468 -49.44 0.36 -17.51
C LYS A 468 -48.52 0.70 -18.72
N GLU A 469 -48.15 -0.31 -19.51
CA GLU A 469 -47.21 -0.14 -20.62
C GLU A 469 -47.87 0.38 -21.90
N THR A 470 -49.14 0.00 -22.22
CA THR A 470 -49.83 0.38 -23.45
C THR A 470 -50.82 1.55 -23.30
N GLY A 471 -51.12 1.93 -22.06
CA GLY A 471 -52.09 2.97 -21.72
C GLY A 471 -53.54 2.52 -21.78
N GLN A 472 -53.85 1.29 -22.26
CA GLN A 472 -55.21 0.79 -22.45
C GLN A 472 -55.38 -0.68 -22.04
N SER A 473 -56.64 -1.13 -21.88
CA SER A 473 -56.89 -2.56 -21.59
C SER A 473 -56.60 -3.43 -22.81
N PHE A 474 -56.30 -4.73 -22.57
CA PHE A 474 -56.08 -5.70 -23.66
C PHE A 474 -57.26 -5.81 -24.61
N VAL A 475 -58.49 -5.84 -24.09
CA VAL A 475 -59.72 -5.88 -24.92
C VAL A 475 -59.82 -4.64 -25.81
N SER A 476 -59.50 -3.46 -25.29
CA SER A 476 -59.50 -2.21 -26.09
C SER A 476 -58.43 -2.28 -27.18
N TYR A 477 -57.22 -2.74 -26.85
CA TYR A 477 -56.12 -2.90 -27.80
C TYR A 477 -56.46 -3.86 -28.94
N LEU A 478 -57.02 -5.04 -28.63
CA LEU A 478 -57.47 -6.02 -29.64
C LEU A 478 -58.57 -5.43 -30.53
N THR A 479 -59.53 -4.72 -29.92
CA THR A 479 -60.63 -4.07 -30.67
C THR A 479 -60.07 -3.02 -31.61
N ASP A 480 -59.18 -2.17 -31.15
CA ASP A 480 -58.53 -1.13 -31.96
C ASP A 480 -57.73 -1.72 -33.11
N TYR A 481 -56.94 -2.78 -32.83
CA TYR A 481 -56.19 -3.49 -33.86
C TYR A 481 -57.07 -4.09 -34.96
N ARG A 482 -58.16 -4.77 -34.55
CA ARG A 482 -59.17 -5.30 -35.48
C ARG A 482 -59.79 -4.22 -36.34
N MET A 483 -60.12 -3.06 -35.77
CA MET A 483 -60.72 -1.95 -36.48
C MET A 483 -59.75 -1.30 -37.46
N ASP A 484 -58.46 -1.16 -37.14
CA ASP A 484 -57.45 -0.63 -38.04
C ASP A 484 -57.25 -1.55 -39.25
N ARG A 485 -57.28 -2.87 -39.06
CA ARG A 485 -57.26 -3.84 -40.15
C ARG A 485 -58.55 -3.82 -40.99
N ALA A 486 -59.68 -3.61 -40.32
CA ALA A 486 -60.93 -3.45 -41.02
C ALA A 486 -60.97 -2.20 -41.91
N GLU A 487 -60.45 -1.07 -41.45
CA GLU A 487 -60.28 0.15 -42.18
C GLU A 487 -59.49 -0.06 -43.50
N GLU A 488 -58.31 -0.69 -43.37
CA GLU A 488 -57.47 -1.03 -44.53
C GLU A 488 -58.21 -1.88 -45.53
N MET A 489 -58.99 -2.88 -45.07
CA MET A 489 -59.82 -3.70 -46.00
C MET A 489 -60.99 -2.95 -46.60
N VAL A 490 -61.62 -2.08 -45.81
CA VAL A 490 -62.74 -1.25 -46.33
C VAL A 490 -62.27 -0.31 -47.43
N LEU A 491 -61.12 0.26 -47.38
CA LEU A 491 -60.57 1.20 -48.35
C LEU A 491 -59.95 0.50 -49.57
N ASN A 492 -59.25 -0.66 -49.35
CA ASN A 492 -58.46 -1.28 -50.41
C ASN A 492 -59.14 -2.47 -51.11
N THR A 493 -60.37 -2.87 -50.70
CA THR A 493 -61.09 -3.97 -51.33
C THR A 493 -62.55 -3.66 -51.53
N ASP A 494 -63.21 -4.33 -52.54
CA ASP A 494 -64.63 -4.20 -52.77
C ASP A 494 -65.48 -5.21 -51.99
N GLU A 495 -64.89 -5.86 -50.97
CA GLU A 495 -65.55 -6.85 -50.16
C GLU A 495 -66.70 -6.26 -49.33
N LYS A 496 -67.81 -7.03 -49.24
CA LYS A 496 -68.96 -6.63 -48.40
C LYS A 496 -68.62 -6.55 -46.95
N SER A 497 -69.17 -5.60 -46.20
CA SER A 497 -68.85 -5.37 -44.77
C SER A 497 -68.98 -6.61 -43.90
N TYR A 498 -69.88 -7.55 -44.16
CA TYR A 498 -69.99 -8.78 -43.38
C TYR A 498 -68.83 -9.73 -43.62
N LYS A 499 -68.26 -9.78 -44.85
CA LYS A 499 -67.03 -10.58 -45.09
C LYS A 499 -65.79 -9.98 -44.41
N ILE A 500 -65.72 -8.65 -44.42
CA ILE A 500 -64.63 -7.94 -43.66
C ILE A 500 -64.76 -8.22 -42.15
N ALA A 501 -66.01 -8.18 -41.63
CA ALA A 501 -66.26 -8.51 -40.21
C ALA A 501 -65.73 -9.90 -39.86
N GLU A 502 -66.01 -10.92 -40.65
CA GLU A 502 -65.55 -12.27 -40.47
C GLU A 502 -64.00 -12.36 -40.51
N LYS A 503 -63.38 -11.70 -41.49
CA LYS A 503 -61.91 -11.67 -41.66
C LYS A 503 -61.16 -10.96 -40.54
N VAL A 504 -61.80 -10.04 -39.85
CA VAL A 504 -61.18 -9.33 -38.71
C VAL A 504 -61.66 -9.86 -37.37
N GLY A 505 -62.27 -11.06 -37.32
CA GLY A 505 -62.59 -11.78 -36.09
C GLY A 505 -63.89 -11.36 -35.41
N TYR A 506 -64.89 -10.88 -36.17
CA TYR A 506 -66.23 -10.58 -35.68
C TYR A 506 -67.23 -11.58 -36.25
N GLN A 507 -67.91 -12.36 -35.39
CA GLN A 507 -68.97 -13.29 -35.80
C GLN A 507 -70.26 -12.53 -36.17
N ASP A 508 -70.60 -11.41 -35.52
CA ASP A 508 -71.77 -10.60 -35.76
C ASP A 508 -71.39 -9.33 -36.55
N ALA A 509 -71.88 -9.25 -37.82
CA ALA A 509 -71.67 -8.14 -38.71
C ALA A 509 -72.33 -6.82 -38.23
N ASN A 510 -73.42 -6.93 -37.47
CA ASN A 510 -74.06 -5.76 -36.88
C ASN A 510 -73.26 -5.14 -35.77
N TYR A 511 -72.73 -6.00 -34.86
CA TYR A 511 -71.84 -5.58 -33.80
C TYR A 511 -70.53 -4.99 -34.37
N PHE A 512 -69.94 -5.61 -35.36
CA PHE A 512 -68.83 -5.05 -36.11
C PHE A 512 -69.14 -3.64 -36.63
N SER A 513 -70.26 -3.48 -37.34
CA SER A 513 -70.66 -2.16 -37.93
C SER A 513 -70.85 -1.12 -36.83
N TYR A 514 -71.35 -1.49 -35.64
CA TYR A 514 -71.49 -0.61 -34.49
C TYR A 514 -70.15 -0.17 -33.97
N VAL A 515 -69.22 -1.10 -33.75
CA VAL A 515 -67.84 -0.81 -33.22
C VAL A 515 -67.10 0.05 -34.24
N PHE A 516 -67.15 -0.27 -35.50
CA PHE A 516 -66.56 0.52 -36.60
C PHE A 516 -67.06 1.96 -36.61
N LYS A 517 -68.40 2.12 -36.55
CA LYS A 517 -68.98 3.46 -36.46
C LYS A 517 -68.58 4.20 -35.21
N LYS A 518 -68.44 3.54 -34.08
CA LYS A 518 -68.00 4.16 -32.84
C LYS A 518 -66.56 4.68 -32.94
N LYS A 519 -65.64 3.96 -33.64
CA LYS A 519 -64.25 4.38 -33.83
C LYS A 519 -64.12 5.45 -34.94
N PHE A 520 -64.75 5.28 -36.10
CA PHE A 520 -64.54 6.14 -37.28
C PHE A 520 -65.68 7.14 -37.55
N GLY A 521 -66.69 7.17 -36.71
CA GLY A 521 -67.80 8.11 -36.78
C GLY A 521 -68.89 7.74 -37.81
N VAL A 522 -68.61 6.89 -38.81
CA VAL A 522 -69.54 6.47 -39.84
C VAL A 522 -69.49 4.95 -40.09
N SER A 523 -70.52 4.37 -40.66
CA SER A 523 -70.56 2.93 -40.97
C SER A 523 -69.52 2.56 -42.06
N PRO A 524 -69.06 1.29 -42.10
CA PRO A 524 -68.08 0.82 -43.09
C PRO A 524 -68.42 1.17 -44.54
N SER A 525 -69.70 1.02 -44.91
CA SER A 525 -70.17 1.32 -46.26
C SER A 525 -70.08 2.82 -46.57
N LYS A 526 -70.41 3.69 -45.60
CA LYS A 526 -70.28 5.15 -45.79
C LYS A 526 -68.81 5.60 -45.78
N TYR A 527 -67.95 4.95 -44.96
CA TYR A 527 -66.53 5.23 -44.91
C TYR A 527 -65.85 4.94 -46.24
N ARG A 528 -66.19 3.79 -46.86
CA ARG A 528 -65.75 3.43 -48.22
C ARG A 528 -66.19 4.49 -49.28
N ALA A 529 -67.47 4.92 -49.26
CA ALA A 529 -67.99 5.89 -50.21
C ALA A 529 -67.36 7.29 -50.06
N SER A 530 -66.86 7.63 -48.89
CA SER A 530 -66.20 8.92 -48.64
C SER A 530 -64.71 8.94 -49.01
N GLY A 531 -64.15 7.79 -49.34
CA GLY A 531 -62.76 7.68 -49.75
C GLY A 531 -61.76 8.06 -48.62
N LYS A 532 -62.22 8.14 -47.38
CA LYS A 532 -61.42 8.48 -46.19
C LYS A 532 -60.85 7.26 -45.55
#